data_3bbfa4b263a135d8f4b985da5c451959
#
_entry.id   3bbfa4b263a135d8f4b985da5c451959
#
_cell.length_a   1.000
_cell.length_b   1.000
_cell.length_c   1.000
_cell.angle_alpha   90.00
_cell.angle_beta   90.00
_cell.angle_gamma   90.00
#
_symmetry.space_group_name_H-M   'P 1'
#
loop_
_entity.id
_entity.type
_entity.pdbx_description
1 polymer ?
#
loop_
_entity_poly.entity_id
_entity_poly.type
_entity_poly.pdbx_seq_one_letter_code
_entity_poly.pdbx_strand_id
1 'polypeptide(L)'
;MSYAIIKTGGKQYKVKSGEILKIEKLPDSKADSKIEFKEILAYGDDKIIEIGSPNVAGAKVEADLVENGKNRTVLIVKKRRRHNSRRKNGHRQQYSLIRINKIFSKDGKVLSEAEKIVKTSKKTDKVKVDTKASTKKVEPKVASK
;
A
#
# COMPACT_ATOMS: atom_id res chain seq x y z
N MET A 1 10.53 21.61 4.86
CA MET A 1 9.74 20.34 4.88
C MET A 1 10.67 19.19 5.21
N SER A 2 10.40 18.49 6.33
CA SER A 2 11.27 17.38 6.77
C SER A 2 11.04 16.11 5.94
N TYR A 3 12.12 15.41 5.66
CA TYR A 3 12.09 14.12 4.97
C TYR A 3 13.11 13.16 5.60
N ALA A 4 12.93 11.88 5.36
CA ALA A 4 13.88 10.83 5.71
C ALA A 4 14.14 9.91 4.50
N ILE A 5 15.31 9.28 4.48
CA ILE A 5 15.64 8.23 3.51
C ILE A 5 15.73 6.92 4.28
N ILE A 6 14.75 6.06 4.08
CA ILE A 6 14.67 4.73 4.70
C ILE A 6 15.18 3.66 3.75
N LYS A 7 15.79 2.61 4.30
CA LYS A 7 16.18 1.41 3.55
C LYS A 7 15.29 0.25 3.98
N THR A 8 14.57 -0.34 3.03
CA THR A 8 13.72 -1.52 3.29
C THR A 8 13.55 -2.36 2.04
N GLY A 9 13.48 -3.69 2.19
CA GLY A 9 13.31 -4.62 1.07
C GLY A 9 14.39 -4.52 -0.01
N GLY A 10 15.62 -4.15 0.36
CA GLY A 10 16.74 -3.93 -0.59
C GLY A 10 16.65 -2.64 -1.42
N LYS A 11 15.70 -1.76 -1.12
CA LYS A 11 15.47 -0.49 -1.81
C LYS A 11 15.55 0.69 -0.84
N GLN A 12 15.80 1.87 -1.40
CA GLN A 12 15.84 3.13 -0.66
C GLN A 12 14.64 3.99 -1.06
N TYR A 13 14.01 4.62 -0.08
CA TYR A 13 12.85 5.46 -0.29
C TYR A 13 13.02 6.79 0.44
N LYS A 14 12.80 7.88 -0.29
CA LYS A 14 12.66 9.21 0.31
C LYS A 14 11.22 9.37 0.76
N VAL A 15 10.99 9.61 2.04
CA VAL A 15 9.65 9.66 2.65
C VAL A 15 9.42 10.97 3.38
N LYS A 16 8.18 11.43 3.36
CA LYS A 16 7.68 12.57 4.12
C LYS A 16 6.55 12.12 5.03
N SER A 17 6.29 12.88 6.10
CA SER A 17 5.12 12.62 6.96
C SER A 17 3.81 12.78 6.18
N GLY A 18 2.86 11.87 6.40
CA GLY A 18 1.56 11.83 5.71
C GLY A 18 1.57 11.15 4.35
N GLU A 19 2.73 10.82 3.81
CA GLU A 19 2.87 10.16 2.51
C GLU A 19 2.46 8.68 2.58
N ILE A 20 1.78 8.20 1.52
CA ILE A 20 1.46 6.79 1.34
C ILE A 20 2.45 6.20 0.34
N LEU A 21 3.16 5.16 0.77
CA LEU A 21 4.23 4.55 0.00
C LEU A 21 3.98 3.07 -0.22
N LYS A 22 4.30 2.60 -1.42
CA LYS A 22 4.27 1.19 -1.77
C LYS A 22 5.67 0.61 -1.68
N ILE A 23 5.85 -0.33 -0.75
CA ILE A 23 7.12 -1.02 -0.51
C ILE A 23 7.01 -2.51 -0.78
N GLU A 24 8.12 -3.23 -0.76
CA GLU A 24 8.12 -4.69 -0.78
C GLU A 24 7.37 -5.24 0.44
N LYS A 25 6.73 -6.40 0.28
CA LYS A 25 5.98 -7.01 1.36
C LYS A 25 6.85 -7.23 2.59
N LEU A 26 6.40 -6.69 3.71
CA LEU A 26 7.04 -6.92 5.00
C LEU A 26 6.63 -8.30 5.54
N PRO A 27 7.58 -9.08 6.10
CA PRO A 27 7.24 -10.30 6.81
C PRO A 27 6.37 -9.95 8.04
N ASP A 28 5.52 -10.87 8.45
CA ASP A 28 4.71 -10.83 9.68
C ASP A 28 3.86 -9.57 9.93
N SER A 29 3.58 -8.80 8.89
CA SER A 29 2.81 -7.58 8.99
C SER A 29 1.31 -7.85 8.76
N LYS A 30 0.50 -7.54 9.78
CA LYS A 30 -0.97 -7.55 9.69
C LYS A 30 -1.44 -6.15 9.30
N ALA A 31 -2.56 -6.05 8.56
CA ALA A 31 -3.18 -4.76 8.28
C ALA A 31 -3.47 -4.00 9.60
N ASP A 32 -3.41 -2.68 9.54
CA ASP A 32 -3.56 -1.74 10.68
C ASP A 32 -2.48 -1.89 11.79
N SER A 33 -1.36 -2.60 11.53
CA SER A 33 -0.24 -2.65 12.46
C SER A 33 0.67 -1.43 12.33
N LYS A 34 1.23 -0.97 13.45
CA LYS A 34 2.28 0.05 13.45
C LYS A 34 3.63 -0.60 13.16
N ILE A 35 4.38 0.04 12.31
CA ILE A 35 5.69 -0.42 11.86
C ILE A 35 6.73 0.65 12.15
N GLU A 36 7.87 0.26 12.69
CA GLU A 36 9.01 1.13 12.92
C GLU A 36 10.15 0.76 11.96
N PHE A 37 10.61 1.74 11.19
CA PHE A 37 11.81 1.62 10.37
C PHE A 37 13.00 2.21 11.13
N LYS A 38 14.01 1.37 11.39
CA LYS A 38 15.24 1.74 12.10
C LYS A 38 16.42 1.97 11.15
N GLU A 39 16.36 1.44 9.92
CA GLU A 39 17.41 1.63 8.91
C GLU A 39 17.19 2.94 8.16
N ILE A 40 17.67 4.04 8.75
CA ILE A 40 17.58 5.39 8.19
C ILE A 40 18.97 5.81 7.74
N LEU A 41 19.11 6.08 6.43
CA LEU A 41 20.36 6.48 5.82
C LEU A 41 20.66 7.97 6.01
N ALA A 42 19.62 8.77 5.91
CA ALA A 42 19.71 10.21 6.11
C ALA A 42 18.34 10.77 6.49
N TYR A 43 18.35 11.88 7.17
CA TYR A 43 17.15 12.69 7.39
C TYR A 43 17.52 14.17 7.39
N GLY A 44 16.56 15.01 7.12
CA GLY A 44 16.80 16.45 7.16
C GLY A 44 15.59 17.27 6.79
N ASP A 45 15.81 18.56 6.94
CA ASP A 45 14.97 19.63 6.47
C ASP A 45 15.64 20.35 5.29
N ASP A 46 14.97 21.35 4.74
CA ASP A 46 15.49 22.17 3.64
C ASP A 46 16.83 22.88 4.01
N LYS A 47 17.16 23.01 5.31
CA LYS A 47 18.35 23.73 5.80
C LYS A 47 19.45 22.83 6.34
N ILE A 48 19.11 21.73 6.98
CA ILE A 48 20.03 20.83 7.68
C ILE A 48 19.77 19.41 7.22
N ILE A 49 20.83 18.73 6.76
CA ILE A 49 20.78 17.33 6.35
C ILE A 49 21.80 16.57 7.17
N GLU A 50 21.36 15.52 7.87
CA GLU A 50 22.21 14.56 8.55
C GLU A 50 22.28 13.26 7.75
N ILE A 51 23.51 12.82 7.45
CA ILE A 51 23.79 11.60 6.67
C ILE A 51 24.47 10.61 7.58
N GLY A 52 23.98 9.37 7.59
CA GLY A 52 24.55 8.27 8.36
C GLY A 52 25.74 7.61 7.67
N SER A 53 26.54 6.90 8.43
CA SER A 53 27.66 6.09 7.93
C SER A 53 27.56 4.65 8.48
N PRO A 54 26.83 3.72 7.86
CA PRO A 54 25.84 3.88 6.78
C PRO A 54 24.47 4.38 7.28
N ASN A 55 24.09 4.14 8.54
CA ASN A 55 22.81 4.49 9.15
C ASN A 55 22.98 5.57 10.22
N VAL A 56 21.96 6.37 10.42
CA VAL A 56 21.89 7.31 11.54
C VAL A 56 21.40 6.59 12.78
N ALA A 57 22.26 6.44 13.78
CA ALA A 57 21.89 5.81 15.04
C ALA A 57 20.83 6.66 15.79
N GLY A 58 19.81 6.00 16.33
CA GLY A 58 18.75 6.66 17.11
C GLY A 58 17.59 7.23 16.28
N ALA A 59 17.78 7.47 15.00
CA ALA A 59 16.70 7.92 14.14
C ALA A 59 15.73 6.78 13.83
N LYS A 60 14.43 7.07 13.76
CA LYS A 60 13.39 6.11 13.39
C LYS A 60 12.24 6.77 12.63
N VAL A 61 11.55 5.98 11.82
CA VAL A 61 10.33 6.40 11.14
C VAL A 61 9.19 5.46 11.54
N GLU A 62 8.11 6.03 12.01
CA GLU A 62 6.88 5.29 12.33
C GLU A 62 5.90 5.39 11.17
N ALA A 63 5.34 4.25 10.80
CA ALA A 63 4.33 4.14 9.76
C ALA A 63 3.21 3.18 10.16
N ASP A 64 2.03 3.39 9.61
CA ASP A 64 0.92 2.45 9.70
C ASP A 64 0.84 1.62 8.43
N LEU A 65 0.64 0.32 8.56
CA LEU A 65 0.37 -0.56 7.45
C LEU A 65 -1.10 -0.43 7.05
N VAL A 66 -1.34 0.07 5.85
CA VAL A 66 -2.70 0.26 5.31
C VAL A 66 -3.23 -1.04 4.72
N GLU A 67 -2.42 -1.70 3.86
CA GLU A 67 -2.84 -2.86 3.10
C GLU A 67 -1.65 -3.72 2.65
N ASN A 68 -1.85 -5.03 2.58
CA ASN A 68 -0.96 -5.96 1.89
C ASN A 68 -1.64 -6.45 0.62
N GLY A 69 -1.03 -6.20 -0.53
CA GLY A 69 -1.58 -6.54 -1.83
C GLY A 69 -0.61 -7.27 -2.74
N LYS A 70 -1.09 -7.59 -3.93
CA LYS A 70 -0.29 -8.18 -5.01
C LYS A 70 -0.45 -7.35 -6.27
N ASN A 71 0.64 -7.09 -6.96
CA ASN A 71 0.63 -6.41 -8.24
C ASN A 71 -0.10 -7.24 -9.31
N ARG A 72 -0.40 -6.60 -10.45
CA ARG A 72 -0.88 -7.28 -11.64
C ARG A 72 0.07 -8.43 -12.01
N THR A 73 -0.48 -9.53 -12.49
CA THR A 73 0.32 -10.65 -13.00
C THR A 73 1.12 -10.22 -14.22
N VAL A 74 2.43 -10.41 -14.14
CA VAL A 74 3.36 -10.24 -15.26
C VAL A 74 3.59 -11.60 -15.90
N LEU A 75 3.26 -11.74 -17.17
CA LEU A 75 3.46 -12.98 -17.92
C LEU A 75 4.87 -12.99 -18.50
N ILE A 76 5.69 -13.92 -18.05
CA ILE A 76 7.07 -14.11 -18.49
C ILE A 76 7.09 -15.25 -19.49
N VAL A 77 7.39 -14.94 -20.76
CA VAL A 77 7.48 -15.92 -21.83
C VAL A 77 8.95 -16.10 -22.20
N LYS A 78 9.44 -17.33 -22.05
CA LYS A 78 10.78 -17.73 -22.46
C LYS A 78 10.67 -18.67 -23.65
N LYS A 79 11.31 -18.33 -24.77
CA LYS A 79 11.40 -19.16 -25.96
C LYS A 79 12.86 -19.24 -26.41
N ARG A 80 13.35 -20.45 -26.70
CA ARG A 80 14.66 -20.62 -27.33
C ARG A 80 14.50 -20.56 -28.86
N ARG A 81 15.31 -19.72 -29.47
CA ARG A 81 15.36 -19.58 -30.95
C ARG A 81 15.74 -20.93 -31.56
N ARG A 82 15.24 -21.41 -32.59
CA ARG A 82 15.56 -22.69 -33.27
C ARG A 82 15.36 -23.98 -32.47
N HIS A 83 14.77 -23.88 -31.27
CA HIS A 83 14.40 -25.05 -30.46
C HIS A 83 12.90 -25.03 -30.19
N ASN A 84 12.29 -26.21 -30.11
CA ASN A 84 10.87 -26.31 -29.75
C ASN A 84 10.66 -26.19 -28.24
N SER A 85 11.31 -25.21 -27.61
CA SER A 85 11.24 -24.95 -26.19
C SER A 85 10.46 -23.66 -25.91
N ARG A 86 9.37 -23.76 -25.16
CA ARG A 86 8.54 -22.63 -24.71
C ARG A 86 8.27 -22.79 -23.23
N ARG A 87 8.41 -21.73 -22.47
CA ARG A 87 8.01 -21.69 -21.05
C ARG A 87 7.28 -20.40 -20.77
N LYS A 88 6.10 -20.52 -20.15
CA LYS A 88 5.30 -19.37 -19.69
C LYS A 88 5.17 -19.44 -18.18
N ASN A 89 5.56 -18.40 -17.48
CA ASN A 89 5.39 -18.25 -16.05
C ASN A 89 4.64 -16.96 -15.75
N GLY A 90 3.71 -16.99 -14.81
CA GLY A 90 3.10 -15.80 -14.26
C GLY A 90 3.81 -15.38 -12.97
N HIS A 91 4.14 -14.09 -12.83
CA HIS A 91 4.68 -13.53 -11.60
C HIS A 91 3.78 -12.44 -11.07
N ARG A 92 3.47 -12.46 -9.78
CA ARG A 92 2.76 -11.40 -9.07
C ARG A 92 3.58 -10.96 -7.88
N GLN A 93 4.19 -9.77 -7.98
CA GLN A 93 4.95 -9.18 -6.88
C GLN A 93 4.00 -8.78 -5.75
N GLN A 94 4.33 -9.21 -4.55
CA GLN A 94 3.62 -8.81 -3.33
C GLN A 94 4.17 -7.47 -2.86
N TYR A 95 3.30 -6.64 -2.30
CA TYR A 95 3.68 -5.33 -1.75
C TYR A 95 2.92 -5.05 -0.46
N SER A 96 3.47 -4.14 0.31
CA SER A 96 2.81 -3.51 1.46
C SER A 96 2.61 -2.03 1.16
N LEU A 97 1.40 -1.53 1.43
CA LEU A 97 1.08 -0.11 1.35
C LEU A 97 1.17 0.46 2.76
N ILE A 98 2.08 1.39 2.97
CA ILE A 98 2.33 2.02 4.27
C ILE A 98 2.04 3.51 4.21
N ARG A 99 1.58 4.07 5.32
CA ARG A 99 1.44 5.50 5.54
C ARG A 99 2.44 5.94 6.59
N ILE A 100 3.25 6.93 6.27
CA ILE A 100 4.25 7.49 7.18
C ILE A 100 3.53 8.42 8.17
N ASN A 101 3.67 8.14 9.47
CA ASN A 101 3.08 8.95 10.52
C ASN A 101 4.05 9.99 11.06
N LYS A 102 5.23 9.53 11.52
CA LYS A 102 6.20 10.37 12.22
C LYS A 102 7.62 10.06 11.78
N ILE A 103 8.44 11.10 11.73
CA ILE A 103 9.89 11.01 11.50
C ILE A 103 10.58 11.53 12.77
N PHE A 104 11.46 10.73 13.33
CA PHE A 104 12.23 11.06 14.53
C PHE A 104 13.69 11.28 14.17
N SER A 105 14.30 12.30 14.77
CA SER A 105 15.74 12.54 14.70
C SER A 105 16.52 11.56 15.58
N LYS A 106 17.84 11.59 15.50
CA LYS A 106 18.76 10.83 16.38
C LYS A 106 18.51 11.09 17.88
N ASP A 107 18.10 12.30 18.23
CA ASP A 107 17.83 12.74 19.61
C ASP A 107 16.43 12.34 20.10
N GLY A 108 15.66 11.58 19.31
CA GLY A 108 14.30 11.20 19.63
C GLY A 108 13.26 12.32 19.46
N LYS A 109 13.66 13.49 18.96
CA LYS A 109 12.74 14.59 18.67
C LYS A 109 11.93 14.28 17.41
N VAL A 110 10.63 14.60 17.43
CA VAL A 110 9.77 14.51 16.24
C VAL A 110 10.11 15.65 15.29
N LEU A 111 10.60 15.33 14.08
CA LEU A 111 10.89 16.30 13.03
C LEU A 111 9.62 16.68 12.27
N SER A 112 8.75 15.71 12.00
CA SER A 112 7.47 15.96 11.38
C SER A 112 6.45 14.89 11.77
N GLU A 113 5.20 15.30 11.86
CA GLU A 113 4.07 14.43 12.16
C GLU A 113 2.99 14.61 11.08
N ALA A 114 2.39 13.50 10.63
CA ALA A 114 1.28 13.52 9.70
C ALA A 114 -0.01 13.98 10.39
N GLU A 115 -0.82 14.77 9.72
CA GLU A 115 -2.16 15.07 10.18
C GLU A 115 -2.96 13.77 10.32
N LYS A 116 -3.61 13.58 11.47
CA LYS A 116 -4.46 12.43 11.73
C LYS A 116 -5.67 12.52 10.81
N ILE A 117 -5.74 11.65 9.80
CA ILE A 117 -7.01 11.47 9.08
C ILE A 117 -7.96 10.78 10.04
N VAL A 118 -8.93 11.50 10.54
CA VAL A 118 -10.10 10.91 11.19
C VAL A 118 -10.76 10.03 10.13
N LYS A 119 -10.70 8.71 10.32
CA LYS A 119 -11.41 7.75 9.47
C LYS A 119 -12.90 8.02 9.65
N THR A 120 -13.48 8.91 8.84
CA THR A 120 -14.93 8.97 8.69
C THR A 120 -15.32 7.66 8.01
N SER A 121 -15.79 6.71 8.82
CA SER A 121 -16.45 5.53 8.32
C SER A 121 -17.66 6.00 7.52
N LYS A 122 -17.56 6.03 6.18
CA LYS A 122 -18.73 6.10 5.33
C LYS A 122 -19.51 4.80 5.56
N LYS A 123 -20.48 4.85 6.49
CA LYS A 123 -21.60 3.94 6.48
C LYS A 123 -22.23 4.10 5.09
N THR A 124 -22.03 3.14 4.24
CA THR A 124 -22.87 2.96 3.05
C THR A 124 -24.23 2.55 3.57
N ASP A 125 -25.14 3.52 3.69
CA ASP A 125 -26.54 3.24 3.86
C ASP A 125 -26.98 2.40 2.66
N LYS A 126 -27.27 1.13 2.94
CA LYS A 126 -27.95 0.24 2.01
C LYS A 126 -29.34 0.82 1.79
N VAL A 127 -29.50 1.53 0.70
CA VAL A 127 -30.82 1.86 0.17
C VAL A 127 -31.52 0.54 -0.14
N LYS A 128 -32.47 0.17 0.70
CA LYS A 128 -33.44 -0.87 0.40
C LYS A 128 -34.34 -0.36 -0.71
N VAL A 129 -34.11 -0.87 -1.91
CA VAL A 129 -35.06 -0.70 -3.00
C VAL A 129 -36.18 -1.69 -2.75
N ASP A 130 -37.30 -1.21 -2.23
CA ASP A 130 -38.54 -1.96 -2.15
C ASP A 130 -39.11 -2.11 -3.57
N THR A 131 -38.80 -3.22 -4.21
CA THR A 131 -39.44 -3.59 -5.48
C THR A 131 -40.78 -4.21 -5.17
N LYS A 132 -41.82 -3.38 -5.18
CA LYS A 132 -43.20 -3.81 -5.10
C LYS A 132 -43.58 -4.43 -6.44
N ALA A 133 -43.60 -5.78 -6.47
CA ALA A 133 -44.06 -6.55 -7.61
C ALA A 133 -45.55 -6.33 -7.82
N SER A 134 -45.94 -5.77 -8.94
CA SER A 134 -47.29 -5.88 -9.46
C SER A 134 -47.32 -6.95 -10.53
N THR A 135 -47.77 -8.12 -10.11
CA THR A 135 -48.03 -9.27 -10.99
C THR A 135 -49.33 -9.01 -11.77
N LYS A 136 -49.23 -8.68 -13.04
CA LYS A 136 -50.37 -8.66 -13.94
C LYS A 136 -50.39 -9.98 -14.73
N LYS A 137 -51.29 -10.87 -14.30
CA LYS A 137 -51.64 -12.16 -14.91
C LYS A 137 -52.22 -11.91 -16.30
N VAL A 138 -51.56 -12.43 -17.33
CA VAL A 138 -52.15 -12.51 -18.68
C VAL A 138 -52.29 -13.97 -19.02
N GLU A 139 -53.54 -14.42 -19.10
CA GLU A 139 -53.89 -15.77 -19.55
C GLU A 139 -53.68 -15.89 -21.06
N PRO A 140 -53.21 -17.05 -21.56
CA PRO A 140 -53.21 -17.32 -22.99
C PRO A 140 -54.56 -17.92 -23.41
N LYS A 141 -55.25 -17.25 -24.29
CA LYS A 141 -56.48 -17.75 -24.96
C LYS A 141 -56.07 -18.70 -26.08
N VAL A 142 -56.39 -19.97 -25.88
CA VAL A 142 -56.37 -21.00 -26.95
C VAL A 142 -57.56 -20.74 -27.85
N ALA A 143 -57.35 -20.65 -29.15
CA ALA A 143 -58.35 -20.71 -30.16
C ALA A 143 -57.92 -21.74 -31.21
N SER A 144 -58.68 -22.81 -31.25
CA SER A 144 -58.75 -23.86 -32.29
C SER A 144 -59.23 -23.28 -33.62
N LYS A 145 -58.56 -23.60 -34.71
CA LYS A 145 -59.13 -24.20 -35.93
C LYS A 145 -58.05 -24.63 -36.85
#